data_4515027bebe1b172bbb02a325729334a
#
_entry.id   4515027bebe1b172bbb02a325729334a
#
_cell.length_a   1.000
_cell.length_b   1.000
_cell.length_c   1.000
_cell.angle_alpha   90.00
_cell.angle_beta   90.00
_cell.angle_gamma   90.00
#
_symmetry.space_group_name_H-M   'P 1'
#
loop_
_entity.id
_entity.type
_entity.pdbx_description
1 polymer ?
#
loop_
_entity_poly.entity_id
_entity_poly.type
_entity_poly.pdbx_seq_one_letter_code
_entity_poly.pdbx_strand_id
1 'polypeptide(L)'
;MRVAGYRIVADGPPGEPPADRRHRTLTELKRAIARHPAGDLATGVRSDAGRFRELDIAFDPLILGVDAERAGIRIEWRPRPDPAEPAYFVFHYYDSTGRDLGWHREPNPHVDGLEHYQERDSSGSEYEYEPARFESQSPVDLLWDVLGRIEERVADDQE
;
A
#
# COMPACT_ATOMS: atom_id res chain seq x y z
N MET A 1 31.46 -16.05 -3.43
CA MET A 1 30.05 -15.86 -3.05
C MET A 1 29.58 -14.53 -3.62
N ARG A 2 28.83 -14.56 -4.71
CA ARG A 2 28.27 -13.34 -5.27
C ARG A 2 26.94 -13.06 -4.54
N VAL A 3 26.94 -12.04 -3.69
CA VAL A 3 25.69 -11.47 -3.21
C VAL A 3 25.02 -10.85 -4.43
N ALA A 4 23.87 -11.36 -4.83
CA ALA A 4 23.05 -10.73 -5.85
C ALA A 4 22.76 -9.32 -5.37
N GLY A 5 23.44 -8.34 -5.98
CA GLY A 5 23.22 -6.95 -5.67
C GLY A 5 21.78 -6.60 -6.04
N TYR A 6 20.94 -6.40 -5.04
CA TYR A 6 19.69 -5.72 -5.24
C TYR A 6 20.03 -4.35 -5.83
N ARG A 7 19.69 -4.16 -7.09
CA ARG A 7 19.77 -2.83 -7.70
C ARG A 7 18.67 -2.00 -7.02
N ILE A 8 19.07 -1.28 -5.98
CA ILE A 8 18.19 -0.27 -5.38
C ILE A 8 17.96 0.75 -6.48
N VAL A 9 16.79 0.72 -7.08
CA VAL A 9 16.38 1.77 -7.99
C VAL A 9 16.17 3.00 -7.11
N ALA A 10 17.05 3.97 -7.24
CA ALA A 10 16.92 5.22 -6.51
C ALA A 10 15.52 5.81 -6.79
N ASP A 11 14.84 6.22 -5.74
CA ASP A 11 13.50 6.78 -5.80
C ASP A 11 13.55 8.23 -6.32
N GLY A 12 14.01 8.40 -7.57
CA GLY A 12 14.06 9.67 -8.28
C GLY A 12 15.44 10.29 -8.46
N PRO A 13 15.51 11.43 -9.16
CA PRO A 13 16.76 12.12 -9.42
C PRO A 13 17.39 12.66 -8.13
N PRO A 14 18.75 12.72 -8.08
CA PRO A 14 19.46 13.28 -6.94
C PRO A 14 18.99 14.71 -6.63
N GLY A 15 18.72 14.99 -5.32
CA GLY A 15 18.31 16.31 -4.87
C GLY A 15 16.82 16.62 -5.00
N GLU A 16 16.00 15.70 -5.50
CA GLU A 16 14.54 15.88 -5.48
C GLU A 16 14.02 15.84 -4.04
N PRO A 17 13.23 16.84 -3.58
CA PRO A 17 12.69 16.83 -2.23
C PRO A 17 11.78 15.63 -1.96
N PRO A 18 11.75 15.08 -0.72
CA PRO A 18 10.88 13.96 -0.38
C PRO A 18 9.40 14.17 -0.74
N ALA A 19 8.86 15.37 -0.57
CA ALA A 19 7.48 15.68 -0.91
C ALA A 19 7.21 15.56 -2.42
N ASP A 20 8.16 15.92 -3.27
CA ASP A 20 8.04 15.79 -4.73
C ASP A 20 8.18 14.32 -5.16
N ARG A 21 9.08 13.56 -4.55
CA ARG A 21 9.19 12.11 -4.78
C ARG A 21 7.92 11.39 -4.40
N ARG A 22 7.35 11.73 -3.25
CA ARG A 22 6.05 11.18 -2.79
C ARG A 22 4.93 11.48 -3.79
N HIS A 23 4.81 12.73 -4.22
CA HIS A 23 3.79 13.14 -5.20
C HIS A 23 3.94 12.38 -6.52
N ARG A 24 5.15 12.26 -7.03
CA ARG A 24 5.45 11.51 -8.25
C ARG A 24 5.05 10.03 -8.13
N THR A 25 5.44 9.37 -7.06
CA THR A 25 5.11 7.96 -6.81
C THR A 25 3.60 7.75 -6.66
N LEU A 26 2.92 8.58 -5.87
CA LEU A 26 1.47 8.48 -5.71
C LEU A 26 0.71 8.77 -7.01
N THR A 27 1.21 9.68 -7.84
CA THR A 27 0.65 9.93 -9.18
C THR A 27 0.77 8.68 -10.07
N GLU A 28 1.92 8.02 -10.04
CA GLU A 28 2.17 6.78 -10.77
C GLU A 28 1.25 5.65 -10.29
N LEU A 29 1.11 5.47 -8.98
CA LEU A 29 0.21 4.48 -8.39
C LEU A 29 -1.26 4.76 -8.74
N LYS A 30 -1.67 6.02 -8.74
CA LYS A 30 -3.03 6.41 -9.15
C LYS A 30 -3.31 6.04 -10.61
N ARG A 31 -2.36 6.26 -11.50
CA ARG A 31 -2.48 5.86 -12.91
C ARG A 31 -2.53 4.35 -13.08
N ALA A 32 -1.73 3.63 -12.28
CA ALA A 32 -1.71 2.17 -12.33
C ALA A 32 -3.05 1.57 -11.88
N ILE A 33 -3.59 2.05 -10.75
CA ILE A 33 -4.85 1.52 -10.22
C ILE A 33 -6.05 1.78 -11.15
N ALA A 34 -6.02 2.85 -11.93
CA ALA A 34 -7.07 3.14 -12.91
C ALA A 34 -7.21 2.05 -13.99
N ARG A 35 -6.22 1.18 -14.12
CA ARG A 35 -6.24 0.01 -15.04
C ARG A 35 -6.75 -1.25 -14.39
N HIS A 36 -6.95 -1.26 -13.08
CA HIS A 36 -7.47 -2.43 -12.38
C HIS A 36 -8.98 -2.53 -12.58
N PRO A 37 -9.52 -3.73 -12.92
CA PRO A 37 -10.95 -3.89 -13.20
C PRO A 37 -11.87 -3.48 -12.05
N ALA A 38 -11.45 -3.69 -10.80
CA ALA A 38 -12.22 -3.32 -9.61
C ALA A 38 -12.01 -1.86 -9.19
N GLY A 39 -11.02 -1.16 -9.75
CA GLY A 39 -10.74 0.24 -9.42
C GLY A 39 -11.82 1.15 -9.98
N ASP A 40 -12.60 1.76 -9.11
CA ASP A 40 -13.72 2.62 -9.49
C ASP A 40 -13.32 4.09 -9.45
N LEU A 41 -12.78 4.55 -8.34
CA LEU A 41 -12.37 5.94 -8.16
C LEU A 41 -11.11 6.03 -7.29
N ALA A 42 -10.08 6.65 -7.84
CA ALA A 42 -8.89 7.00 -7.08
C ALA A 42 -8.88 8.50 -6.78
N THR A 43 -8.92 8.85 -5.52
CA THR A 43 -8.87 10.22 -5.03
C THR A 43 -7.57 10.47 -4.29
N GLY A 44 -6.85 11.53 -4.67
CA GLY A 44 -5.64 11.93 -3.95
C GLY A 44 -5.95 12.96 -2.87
N VAL A 45 -5.45 12.74 -1.67
CA VAL A 45 -5.43 13.75 -0.62
C VAL A 45 -4.18 14.60 -0.80
N ARG A 46 -4.36 15.91 -0.92
CA ARG A 46 -3.27 16.85 -1.19
C ARG A 46 -2.82 17.58 0.07
N SER A 47 -1.55 17.92 0.13
CA SER A 47 -1.01 18.87 1.09
C SER A 47 -1.36 20.30 0.68
N ASP A 48 -1.07 21.27 1.57
CA ASP A 48 -1.27 22.70 1.31
C ASP A 48 -0.50 23.20 0.06
N ALA A 49 0.60 22.55 -0.30
CA ALA A 49 1.38 22.84 -1.51
C ALA A 49 0.83 22.17 -2.78
N GLY A 50 -0.33 21.53 -2.73
CA GLY A 50 -0.94 20.83 -3.86
C GLY A 50 -0.31 19.50 -4.22
N ARG A 51 0.59 18.96 -3.39
CA ARG A 51 1.21 17.65 -3.58
C ARG A 51 0.36 16.55 -2.96
N PHE A 52 0.31 15.38 -3.61
CA PHE A 52 -0.33 14.21 -2.99
C PHE A 52 0.42 13.80 -1.72
N ARG A 53 -0.33 13.51 -0.66
CA ARG A 53 0.14 12.92 0.59
C ARG A 53 -0.25 11.46 0.71
N GLU A 54 -1.44 11.12 0.24
CA GLU A 54 -1.99 9.78 0.25
C GLU A 54 -2.99 9.61 -0.88
N LEU A 55 -3.33 8.38 -1.19
CA LEU A 55 -4.44 8.03 -2.09
C LEU A 55 -5.51 7.29 -1.30
N ASP A 56 -6.77 7.55 -1.66
CA ASP A 56 -7.92 6.78 -1.24
C ASP A 56 -8.62 6.24 -2.49
N ILE A 57 -8.68 4.92 -2.60
CA ILE A 57 -9.16 4.26 -3.79
C ILE A 57 -10.40 3.46 -3.44
N ALA A 58 -11.54 3.84 -4.05
CA ALA A 58 -12.75 3.04 -3.96
C ALA A 58 -12.69 1.88 -4.95
N PHE A 59 -13.06 0.68 -4.50
CA PHE A 59 -13.22 -0.49 -5.35
C PHE A 59 -14.69 -0.83 -5.55
N ASP A 60 -15.01 -1.43 -6.69
CA ASP A 60 -16.28 -2.11 -6.87
C ASP A 60 -16.24 -3.45 -6.10
N PRO A 61 -16.99 -3.59 -4.99
CA PRO A 61 -16.95 -4.82 -4.20
C PRO A 61 -17.34 -6.06 -4.98
N LEU A 62 -18.28 -5.92 -5.92
CA LEU A 62 -18.75 -7.04 -6.75
C LEU A 62 -17.61 -7.60 -7.62
N ILE A 63 -16.83 -6.73 -8.25
CA ILE A 63 -15.70 -7.14 -9.10
C ILE A 63 -14.57 -7.70 -8.25
N LEU A 64 -14.35 -7.13 -7.07
CA LEU A 64 -13.36 -7.62 -6.11
C LEU A 64 -13.75 -8.98 -5.49
N GLY A 65 -15.00 -9.38 -5.62
CA GLY A 65 -15.51 -10.64 -5.06
C GLY A 65 -15.83 -10.57 -3.57
N VAL A 66 -16.15 -9.39 -3.07
CA VAL A 66 -16.44 -9.13 -1.65
C VAL A 66 -17.93 -8.90 -1.45
N ASP A 67 -18.50 -9.55 -0.43
CA ASP A 67 -19.88 -9.30 -0.02
C ASP A 67 -19.94 -8.08 0.92
N ALA A 68 -19.76 -6.91 0.34
CA ALA A 68 -19.78 -5.62 1.02
C ALA A 68 -20.44 -4.59 0.12
N GLU A 69 -21.02 -3.56 0.70
CA GLU A 69 -21.58 -2.43 -0.05
C GLU A 69 -20.49 -1.49 -0.56
N ARG A 70 -19.40 -1.36 0.20
CA ARG A 70 -18.27 -0.48 -0.13
C ARG A 70 -16.97 -1.15 0.28
N ALA A 71 -15.95 -0.95 -0.53
CA ALA A 71 -14.59 -1.38 -0.25
C ALA A 71 -13.60 -0.32 -0.74
N GLY A 72 -12.46 -0.24 -0.11
CA GLY A 72 -11.44 0.71 -0.50
C GLY A 72 -10.06 0.36 0.02
N ILE A 73 -9.07 1.05 -0.48
CA ILE A 73 -7.69 0.96 -0.01
C ILE A 73 -7.12 2.37 0.17
N ARG A 74 -6.48 2.59 1.30
CA ARG A 74 -5.68 3.79 1.55
C ARG A 74 -4.21 3.47 1.29
N ILE A 75 -3.56 4.34 0.54
CA ILE A 75 -2.13 4.21 0.23
C ILE A 75 -1.41 5.44 0.75
N GLU A 76 -0.41 5.20 1.58
CA GLU A 76 0.58 6.20 1.99
C GLU A 76 1.94 5.79 1.44
N TRP A 77 2.69 6.76 0.97
CA TRP A 77 4.06 6.59 0.51
C TRP A 77 4.93 7.67 1.14
N ARG A 78 5.92 7.24 1.91
CA ARG A 78 6.78 8.16 2.69
C ARG A 78 8.24 7.94 2.34
N PRO A 79 8.77 8.63 1.31
CA PRO A 79 10.19 8.58 0.98
C PRO A 79 11.03 9.01 2.18
N ARG A 80 12.15 8.32 2.38
CA ARG A 80 13.13 8.74 3.38
C ARG A 80 14.02 9.85 2.82
N PRO A 81 14.70 10.63 3.70
CA PRO A 81 15.62 11.68 3.25
C PRO A 81 16.72 11.16 2.32
N ASP A 82 17.28 9.99 2.59
CA ASP A 82 18.22 9.31 1.72
C ASP A 82 17.46 8.52 0.65
N PRO A 83 17.57 8.91 -0.64
CA PRO A 83 16.88 8.19 -1.73
C PRO A 83 17.37 6.76 -1.95
N ALA A 84 18.52 6.38 -1.40
CA ALA A 84 19.03 5.00 -1.44
C ALA A 84 18.28 4.09 -0.45
N GLU A 85 17.62 4.65 0.55
CA GLU A 85 16.82 3.88 1.50
C GLU A 85 15.39 3.68 0.96
N PRO A 86 14.83 2.45 1.08
CA PRO A 86 13.47 2.19 0.65
C PRO A 86 12.46 3.08 1.39
N ALA A 87 11.47 3.60 0.67
CA ALA A 87 10.39 4.39 1.27
C ALA A 87 9.59 3.54 2.27
N TYR A 88 9.05 4.19 3.29
CA TYR A 88 7.99 3.60 4.10
C TYR A 88 6.68 3.65 3.32
N PHE A 89 5.82 2.66 3.51
CA PHE A 89 4.52 2.64 2.87
C PHE A 89 3.44 2.03 3.75
N VAL A 90 2.19 2.38 3.43
CA VAL A 90 0.97 1.77 3.95
C VAL A 90 0.06 1.44 2.77
N PHE A 91 -0.35 0.19 2.66
CA PHE A 91 -1.44 -0.25 1.78
C PHE A 91 -2.50 -0.90 2.67
N HIS A 92 -3.57 -0.18 2.95
CA HIS A 92 -4.54 -0.56 3.96
C HIS A 92 -5.94 -0.70 3.39
N TYR A 93 -6.47 -1.92 3.39
CA TYR A 93 -7.80 -2.27 2.92
C TYR A 93 -8.83 -2.11 4.04
N TYR A 94 -9.99 -1.62 3.68
CA TYR A 94 -11.17 -1.53 4.55
C TYR A 94 -12.45 -1.77 3.74
N ASP A 95 -13.49 -2.30 4.37
CA ASP A 95 -14.79 -2.41 3.74
C ASP A 95 -15.95 -2.17 4.73
N SER A 96 -17.17 -2.10 4.19
CA SER A 96 -18.38 -1.80 4.97
C SER A 96 -18.82 -2.95 5.89
N THR A 97 -18.19 -4.12 5.82
CA THR A 97 -18.40 -5.21 6.79
C THR A 97 -17.58 -5.04 8.07
N GLY A 98 -16.71 -4.04 8.12
CA GLY A 98 -15.80 -3.77 9.24
C GLY A 98 -14.43 -4.42 9.10
N ARG A 99 -14.11 -5.02 7.95
CA ARG A 99 -12.80 -5.56 7.67
C ARG A 99 -11.77 -4.44 7.57
N ASP A 100 -10.61 -4.65 8.19
CA ASP A 100 -9.55 -3.67 8.33
C ASP A 100 -8.22 -4.42 8.36
N LEU A 101 -7.50 -4.42 7.24
CA LEU A 101 -6.25 -5.17 7.09
C LEU A 101 -5.30 -4.48 6.11
N GLY A 102 -4.02 -4.73 6.25
CA GLY A 102 -3.07 -4.10 5.35
C GLY A 102 -1.64 -4.61 5.44
N TRP A 103 -0.83 -4.17 4.51
CA TRP A 103 0.61 -4.40 4.45
C TRP A 103 1.33 -3.08 4.56
N HIS A 104 2.31 -3.05 5.46
CA HIS A 104 3.05 -1.84 5.81
C HIS A 104 4.55 -2.09 5.73
N ARG A 105 5.29 -1.08 5.38
CA ARG A 105 6.73 -0.98 5.60
C ARG A 105 6.97 0.27 6.45
N GLU A 106 7.11 0.07 7.73
CA GLU A 106 7.39 1.12 8.71
C GLU A 106 7.87 0.49 10.02
N PRO A 107 8.55 1.24 10.89
CA PRO A 107 8.87 0.75 12.23
C PRO A 107 7.60 0.37 13.00
N ASN A 108 7.59 -0.81 13.59
CA ASN A 108 6.49 -1.30 14.42
C ASN A 108 7.06 -2.11 15.58
N PRO A 109 6.71 -1.77 16.85
CA PRO A 109 7.25 -2.46 18.02
C PRO A 109 6.77 -3.89 18.18
N HIS A 110 5.72 -4.31 17.45
CA HIS A 110 5.12 -5.64 17.54
C HIS A 110 5.73 -6.66 16.57
N VAL A 111 6.59 -6.22 15.65
CA VAL A 111 7.23 -7.09 14.65
C VAL A 111 8.70 -6.78 14.53
N ASP A 112 9.49 -7.81 14.21
CA ASP A 112 10.88 -7.64 13.81
C ASP A 112 10.93 -7.18 12.34
N GLY A 113 11.81 -6.22 12.04
CA GLY A 113 11.92 -5.66 10.70
C GLY A 113 10.85 -4.61 10.41
N LEU A 114 10.82 -4.15 9.17
CA LEU A 114 9.97 -3.04 8.74
C LEU A 114 8.69 -3.52 8.05
N GLU A 115 8.75 -4.63 7.32
CA GLU A 115 7.63 -5.13 6.53
C GLU A 115 6.76 -6.05 7.37
N HIS A 116 5.45 -5.75 7.43
CA HIS A 116 4.50 -6.54 8.19
C HIS A 116 3.09 -6.46 7.59
N TYR A 117 2.31 -7.46 7.95
CA TYR A 117 0.87 -7.51 7.76
C TYR A 117 0.20 -7.21 9.09
N GLN A 118 -0.91 -6.49 9.04
CA GLN A 118 -1.76 -6.27 10.21
C GLN A 118 -3.23 -6.42 9.85
N GLU A 119 -4.01 -6.96 10.78
CA GLU A 119 -5.43 -7.19 10.63
C GLU A 119 -6.14 -6.93 11.95
N ARG A 120 -7.30 -6.33 11.85
CA ARG A 120 -8.24 -6.20 12.96
C ARG A 120 -9.60 -6.65 12.48
N ASP A 121 -10.22 -7.58 13.20
CA ASP A 121 -11.58 -7.98 12.89
C ASP A 121 -12.61 -6.94 13.34
N SER A 122 -13.85 -7.06 12.86
CA SER A 122 -14.93 -6.11 13.16
C SER A 122 -15.34 -6.08 14.64
N SER A 123 -14.99 -7.11 15.41
CA SER A 123 -15.27 -7.23 16.84
C SER A 123 -14.08 -6.86 17.73
N GLY A 124 -12.87 -6.82 17.15
CA GLY A 124 -11.62 -6.56 17.85
C GLY A 124 -11.27 -5.07 17.88
N SER A 125 -10.67 -4.64 18.99
CA SER A 125 -10.11 -3.29 19.13
C SER A 125 -8.60 -3.25 18.84
N GLU A 126 -7.94 -4.39 18.81
CA GLU A 126 -6.51 -4.52 18.64
C GLU A 126 -6.17 -5.19 17.32
N TYR A 127 -5.04 -4.75 16.73
CA TYR A 127 -4.48 -5.40 15.54
C TYR A 127 -3.69 -6.63 15.91
N GLU A 128 -3.78 -7.65 15.08
CA GLU A 128 -2.86 -8.76 15.03
C GLU A 128 -1.80 -8.48 13.96
N TYR A 129 -0.54 -8.82 14.25
CA TYR A 129 0.60 -8.51 13.40
C TYR A 129 1.33 -9.78 12.97
N GLU A 130 1.76 -9.83 11.72
CA GLU A 130 2.60 -10.88 11.17
C GLU A 130 3.75 -10.26 10.36
N PRO A 131 4.98 -10.80 10.44
CA PRO A 131 6.03 -10.39 9.52
C PRO A 131 5.60 -10.64 8.07
N ALA A 132 5.95 -9.73 7.19
CA ALA A 132 5.72 -9.86 5.76
C ALA A 132 7.03 -9.61 5.00
N ARG A 133 7.06 -9.98 3.72
CA ARG A 133 8.21 -9.79 2.87
C ARG A 133 7.76 -9.46 1.45
N PHE A 134 8.42 -8.47 0.86
CA PHE A 134 8.21 -8.07 -0.52
C PHE A 134 9.50 -8.22 -1.32
N GLU A 135 9.42 -8.88 -2.47
CA GLU A 135 10.58 -9.09 -3.33
C GLU A 135 10.91 -7.87 -4.17
N SER A 136 9.90 -7.13 -4.62
CA SER A 136 10.08 -5.93 -5.42
C SER A 136 10.13 -4.67 -4.56
N GLN A 137 10.91 -3.68 -5.00
CA GLN A 137 10.96 -2.33 -4.45
C GLN A 137 10.27 -1.31 -5.36
N SER A 138 9.84 -1.72 -6.57
CA SER A 138 9.09 -0.87 -7.47
C SER A 138 7.69 -0.57 -6.90
N PRO A 139 7.26 0.70 -6.80
CA PRO A 139 5.95 1.05 -6.26
C PRO A 139 4.78 0.36 -6.96
N VAL A 140 4.80 0.29 -8.28
CA VAL A 140 3.73 -0.34 -9.07
C VAL A 140 3.71 -1.86 -8.85
N ASP A 141 4.86 -2.51 -8.81
CA ASP A 141 4.93 -3.95 -8.52
C ASP A 141 4.45 -4.26 -7.09
N LEU A 142 4.80 -3.42 -6.12
CA LEU A 142 4.28 -3.51 -4.75
C LEU A 142 2.76 -3.38 -4.72
N LEU A 143 2.20 -2.44 -5.48
CA LEU A 143 0.75 -2.26 -5.58
C LEU A 143 0.07 -3.54 -6.09
N TRP A 144 0.56 -4.13 -7.18
CA TRP A 144 -0.02 -5.36 -7.74
C TRP A 144 0.14 -6.55 -6.81
N ASP A 145 1.27 -6.68 -6.13
CA ASP A 145 1.50 -7.72 -5.13
C ASP A 145 0.50 -7.59 -3.97
N VAL A 146 0.35 -6.39 -3.41
CA VAL A 146 -0.59 -6.13 -2.32
C VAL A 146 -2.03 -6.38 -2.75
N LEU A 147 -2.44 -5.94 -3.93
CA LEU A 147 -3.80 -6.18 -4.44
C LEU A 147 -4.08 -7.68 -4.57
N GLY A 148 -3.13 -8.45 -5.08
CA GLY A 148 -3.25 -9.91 -5.14
C GLY A 148 -3.40 -10.54 -3.76
N ARG A 149 -2.64 -10.09 -2.78
CA ARG A 149 -2.74 -10.58 -1.38
C ARG A 149 -4.08 -10.20 -0.74
N ILE A 150 -4.60 -9.00 -1.01
CA ILE A 150 -5.92 -8.57 -0.54
C ILE A 150 -7.00 -9.48 -1.12
N GLU A 151 -6.99 -9.72 -2.42
CA GLU A 151 -7.97 -10.58 -3.10
C GLU A 151 -7.96 -11.99 -2.52
N GLU A 152 -6.79 -12.58 -2.30
CA GLU A 152 -6.66 -13.90 -1.67
C GLU A 152 -7.21 -13.91 -0.24
N ARG A 153 -6.84 -12.92 0.57
CA ARG A 153 -7.26 -12.84 1.97
C ARG A 153 -8.77 -12.68 2.12
N VAL A 154 -9.35 -11.82 1.30
CA VAL A 154 -10.78 -11.54 1.30
C VAL A 154 -11.58 -12.75 0.79
N ALA A 155 -11.08 -13.47 -0.22
CA ALA A 155 -11.71 -14.68 -0.72
C ALA A 155 -11.71 -15.82 0.33
N ASP A 156 -10.62 -15.99 1.07
CA ASP A 156 -10.50 -17.01 2.12
C ASP A 156 -11.52 -16.80 3.24
N ASP A 157 -11.83 -15.57 3.59
CA ASP A 157 -12.79 -15.23 4.64
C ASP A 157 -14.27 -15.47 4.23
N GLN A 158 -14.53 -15.77 2.97
CA GLN A 158 -15.89 -16.04 2.46
C GLN A 158 -16.23 -17.53 2.35
N GLU A 159 -15.30 -18.42 2.62
CA GLU A 159 -15.51 -19.88 2.70
C GLU A 159 -16.00 -20.32 4.14
#